data_b991091f721443419f70089fa22be24d
#
_entry.id   b991091f721443419f70089fa22be24d
#
_cell.length_a   1.000
_cell.length_b   1.000
_cell.length_c   1.000
_cell.angle_alpha   90.00
_cell.angle_beta   90.00
_cell.angle_gamma   90.00
#
_symmetry.space_group_name_H-M   'P 1'
#
loop_
_entity.id
_entity.type
_entity.pdbx_description
1 polymer ?
#
loop_
_entity_poly.entity_id
_entity_poly.type
_entity_poly.pdbx_seq_one_letter_code
_entity_poly.pdbx_strand_id
1 'polypeptide(L)'
;MWFSKVPGYVFDKQKTPYLTKAKDLTLAQSQYELVAYGIFVGSLFGIIALAATLTFFETNNIIYLLWLVASVGVIGSIFGVVRKNDLVSSYIISVGPSIIITISFYEALIANASILPLTIFVCLFILSIKYGWRVIKIVGWQKYNEDNEIN
;
A
#
# COMPACT_ATOMS: atom_id res chain seq x y z
N MET A 1 -10.99 13.92 -17.03
CA MET A 1 -11.39 12.67 -16.35
C MET A 1 -10.12 11.94 -15.93
N TRP A 2 -9.87 11.82 -14.63
CA TRP A 2 -8.60 11.28 -14.08
C TRP A 2 -8.56 9.75 -14.15
N PHE A 3 -9.69 9.09 -13.92
CA PHE A 3 -9.80 7.62 -13.90
C PHE A 3 -9.52 6.91 -15.23
N SER A 4 -9.72 7.56 -16.37
CA SER A 4 -9.42 6.94 -17.68
C SER A 4 -7.92 6.79 -17.96
N LYS A 5 -7.05 7.46 -17.21
CA LYS A 5 -5.58 7.39 -17.37
C LYS A 5 -4.93 6.33 -16.46
N VAL A 6 -5.64 5.85 -15.42
CA VAL A 6 -5.11 4.89 -14.45
C VAL A 6 -4.61 3.58 -15.07
N PRO A 7 -5.32 2.92 -16.01
CA PRO A 7 -4.81 1.72 -16.64
C PRO A 7 -3.47 1.92 -17.36
N GLY A 8 -3.28 3.09 -17.99
CA GLY A 8 -2.03 3.43 -18.68
C GLY A 8 -0.84 3.64 -17.73
N TYR A 9 -1.07 3.93 -16.44
CA TYR A 9 0.00 4.02 -15.44
C TYR A 9 0.37 2.66 -14.84
N VAL A 10 -0.62 1.79 -14.65
CA VAL A 10 -0.43 0.51 -13.93
C VAL A 10 0.11 -0.59 -14.85
N PHE A 11 -0.28 -0.61 -16.12
CA PHE A 11 0.03 -1.71 -17.05
C PHE A 11 1.06 -1.37 -18.14
N ASP A 12 1.60 -0.16 -18.16
CA ASP A 12 2.62 0.25 -19.13
C ASP A 12 4.02 -0.13 -18.63
N LYS A 13 4.64 -1.14 -19.25
CA LYS A 13 5.99 -1.61 -18.91
C LYS A 13 7.08 -0.55 -19.05
N GLN A 14 6.86 0.50 -19.85
CA GLN A 14 7.82 1.60 -20.00
C GLN A 14 7.69 2.61 -18.86
N LYS A 15 6.47 2.82 -18.35
CA LYS A 15 6.19 3.76 -17.26
C LYS A 15 6.37 3.15 -15.88
N THR A 16 6.00 1.89 -15.71
CA THR A 16 6.07 1.18 -14.43
C THR A 16 6.80 -0.16 -14.57
N PRO A 17 8.14 -0.15 -14.75
CA PRO A 17 8.91 -1.36 -14.92
C PRO A 17 9.17 -2.05 -13.57
N TYR A 18 8.16 -2.72 -13.02
CA TYR A 18 8.15 -3.36 -11.69
C TYR A 18 9.32 -4.31 -11.39
N LEU A 19 10.00 -4.82 -12.40
CA LEU A 19 11.14 -5.74 -12.24
C LEU A 19 12.51 -5.04 -12.26
N THR A 20 12.56 -3.76 -12.64
CA THR A 20 13.81 -2.97 -12.65
C THR A 20 14.20 -2.59 -11.22
N LYS A 21 15.50 -2.56 -10.92
CA LYS A 21 15.97 -2.16 -9.58
C LYS A 21 15.61 -0.69 -9.33
N ALA A 22 15.28 -0.34 -8.07
CA ALA A 22 14.85 1.01 -7.70
C ALA A 22 15.86 2.10 -8.13
N LYS A 23 17.16 1.83 -8.00
CA LYS A 23 18.24 2.75 -8.39
C LYS A 23 18.38 2.97 -9.90
N ASP A 24 17.84 2.06 -10.72
CA ASP A 24 17.92 2.10 -12.19
C ASP A 24 16.64 2.70 -12.81
N LEU A 25 15.69 3.13 -11.97
CA LEU A 25 14.47 3.81 -12.40
C LEU A 25 14.76 5.29 -12.69
N THR A 26 14.09 5.84 -13.70
CA THR A 26 14.02 7.29 -13.85
C THR A 26 13.11 7.90 -12.77
N LEU A 27 13.26 9.19 -12.46
CA LEU A 27 12.38 9.88 -11.51
C LEU A 27 10.91 9.75 -11.90
N ALA A 28 10.59 9.88 -13.19
CA ALA A 28 9.22 9.73 -13.68
C ALA A 28 8.68 8.30 -13.47
N GLN A 29 9.48 7.26 -13.77
CA GLN A 29 9.09 5.86 -13.56
C GLN A 29 8.87 5.55 -12.09
N SER A 30 9.77 6.01 -11.22
CA SER A 30 9.63 5.81 -9.78
C SER A 30 8.36 6.49 -9.23
N GLN A 31 8.06 7.71 -9.69
CA GLN A 31 6.84 8.42 -9.30
C GLN A 31 5.58 7.70 -9.79
N TYR A 32 5.55 7.19 -11.02
CA TYR A 32 4.42 6.41 -11.52
C TYR A 32 4.20 5.13 -10.72
N GLU A 33 5.28 4.45 -10.33
CA GLU A 33 5.20 3.24 -9.51
C GLU A 33 4.65 3.54 -8.11
N LEU A 34 5.08 4.63 -7.47
CA LEU A 34 4.53 5.08 -6.18
C LEU A 34 3.05 5.45 -6.27
N VAL A 35 2.64 6.13 -7.33
CA VAL A 35 1.22 6.45 -7.58
C VAL A 35 0.39 5.17 -7.79
N ALA A 36 0.87 4.22 -8.59
CA ALA A 36 0.19 2.95 -8.82
C ALA A 36 0.02 2.16 -7.52
N TYR A 37 1.06 2.09 -6.70
CA TYR A 37 1.00 1.46 -5.37
C TYR A 37 0.06 2.20 -4.43
N GLY A 38 0.10 3.52 -4.43
CA GLY A 38 -0.80 4.37 -3.64
C GLY A 38 -2.27 4.15 -4.01
N ILE A 39 -2.60 3.99 -5.29
CA ILE A 39 -3.95 3.65 -5.74
C ILE A 39 -4.37 2.28 -5.22
N PHE A 40 -3.49 1.28 -5.32
CA PHE A 40 -3.77 -0.07 -4.82
C PHE A 40 -4.04 -0.08 -3.31
N VAL A 41 -3.12 0.49 -2.52
CA VAL A 41 -3.25 0.57 -1.06
C VAL A 41 -4.46 1.44 -0.67
N GLY A 42 -4.66 2.57 -1.33
CA GLY A 42 -5.79 3.46 -1.09
C GLY A 42 -7.14 2.81 -1.36
N SER A 43 -7.25 2.00 -2.41
CA SER A 43 -8.46 1.23 -2.71
C SER A 43 -8.71 0.16 -1.65
N LEU A 44 -7.67 -0.59 -1.25
CA LEU A 44 -7.77 -1.62 -0.22
C LEU A 44 -8.24 -1.03 1.11
N PHE A 45 -7.55 0.01 1.60
CA PHE A 45 -7.89 0.64 2.88
C PHE A 45 -9.17 1.46 2.81
N GLY A 46 -9.56 1.98 1.65
CA GLY A 46 -10.87 2.59 1.42
C GLY A 46 -12.01 1.62 1.61
N ILE A 47 -11.89 0.40 1.09
CA ILE A 47 -12.87 -0.68 1.29
C ILE A 47 -12.93 -1.08 2.78
N ILE A 48 -11.79 -1.22 3.44
CA ILE A 48 -11.72 -1.56 4.87
C ILE A 48 -12.36 -0.45 5.73
N ALA A 49 -12.05 0.82 5.44
CA ALA A 49 -12.65 1.95 6.14
C ALA A 49 -14.18 1.97 6.01
N LEU A 50 -14.68 1.71 4.80
CA LEU A 50 -16.12 1.64 4.55
C LEU A 50 -16.76 0.48 5.32
N ALA A 51 -16.19 -0.72 5.23
CA ALA A 51 -16.68 -1.88 5.96
C ALA A 51 -16.66 -1.65 7.48
N ALA A 52 -15.55 -1.13 8.02
CA ALA A 52 -15.42 -0.81 9.44
C ALA A 52 -16.45 0.23 9.90
N THR A 53 -16.75 1.24 9.07
CA THR A 53 -17.76 2.26 9.36
C THR A 53 -19.15 1.63 9.44
N LEU A 54 -19.55 0.82 8.45
CA LEU A 54 -20.85 0.16 8.42
C LEU A 54 -21.03 -0.77 9.64
N THR A 55 -20.03 -1.61 9.92
CA THR A 55 -20.09 -2.54 11.06
C THR A 55 -20.05 -1.81 12.40
N PHE A 56 -19.38 -0.68 12.52
CA PHE A 56 -19.40 0.14 13.72
C PHE A 56 -20.83 0.66 14.02
N PHE A 57 -21.52 1.16 13.01
CA PHE A 57 -22.90 1.63 13.20
C PHE A 57 -23.88 0.51 13.55
N GLU A 58 -23.65 -0.72 13.09
CA GLU A 58 -24.49 -1.87 13.41
C GLU A 58 -24.22 -2.43 14.82
N THR A 59 -22.95 -2.49 15.23
CA THR A 59 -22.52 -3.22 16.45
C THR A 59 -22.15 -2.33 17.61
N ASN A 60 -21.88 -1.04 17.39
CA ASN A 60 -21.33 -0.09 18.37
C ASN A 60 -19.99 -0.56 19.00
N ASN A 61 -19.25 -1.44 18.32
CA ASN A 61 -18.01 -2.00 18.84
C ASN A 61 -16.82 -1.11 18.49
N ILE A 62 -16.10 -0.63 19.52
CA ILE A 62 -14.96 0.28 19.43
C ILE A 62 -13.82 -0.25 18.52
N ILE A 63 -13.72 -1.56 18.34
CA ILE A 63 -12.72 -2.19 17.50
C ILE A 63 -12.84 -1.71 16.03
N TYR A 64 -14.06 -1.53 15.52
CA TYR A 64 -14.28 -1.04 14.16
C TYR A 64 -13.92 0.43 13.99
N LEU A 65 -14.03 1.23 15.05
CA LEU A 65 -13.54 2.61 15.06
C LEU A 65 -12.00 2.65 14.98
N LEU A 66 -11.30 1.74 15.65
CA LEU A 66 -9.84 1.63 15.52
C LEU A 66 -9.42 1.24 14.10
N TRP A 67 -10.14 0.33 13.47
CA TRP A 67 -9.92 -0.03 12.06
C TRP A 67 -10.13 1.16 11.11
N LEU A 68 -11.16 1.96 11.35
CA LEU A 68 -11.42 3.17 10.57
C LEU A 68 -10.26 4.17 10.72
N VAL A 69 -9.84 4.47 11.95
CA VAL A 69 -8.74 5.41 12.22
C VAL A 69 -7.43 4.92 11.59
N ALA A 70 -7.10 3.64 11.73
CA ALA A 70 -5.92 3.03 11.11
C ALA A 70 -5.96 3.16 9.58
N SER A 71 -7.10 2.88 8.96
CA SER A 71 -7.29 2.98 7.52
C SER A 71 -7.12 4.42 7.02
N VAL A 72 -7.69 5.39 7.71
CA VAL A 72 -7.53 6.83 7.38
C VAL A 72 -6.06 7.24 7.52
N GLY A 73 -5.35 6.76 8.54
CA GLY A 73 -3.92 7.01 8.72
C GLY A 73 -3.07 6.49 7.57
N VAL A 74 -3.34 5.26 7.10
CA VAL A 74 -2.64 4.67 5.94
C VAL A 74 -2.97 5.45 4.67
N ILE A 75 -4.23 5.80 4.41
CA ILE A 75 -4.64 6.61 3.25
C ILE A 75 -3.97 7.98 3.28
N GLY A 76 -3.92 8.64 4.45
CA GLY A 76 -3.22 9.91 4.62
C GLY A 76 -1.71 9.81 4.29
N SER A 77 -1.08 8.70 4.66
CA SER A 77 0.34 8.45 4.38
C SER A 77 0.64 8.29 2.88
N ILE A 78 -0.34 7.92 2.04
CA ILE A 78 -0.16 7.89 0.58
C ILE A 78 0.21 9.28 0.04
N PHE A 79 -0.41 10.33 0.56
CA PHE A 79 -0.08 11.70 0.17
C PHE A 79 1.34 12.10 0.59
N GLY A 80 1.80 11.64 1.76
CA GLY A 80 3.17 11.83 2.21
C GLY A 80 4.19 11.20 1.26
N VAL A 81 3.93 9.98 0.81
CA VAL A 81 4.80 9.26 -0.13
C VAL A 81 4.77 9.91 -1.52
N VAL A 82 3.58 10.11 -2.08
CA VAL A 82 3.42 10.53 -3.49
C VAL A 82 3.84 11.99 -3.72
N ARG A 83 3.66 12.86 -2.72
CA ARG A 83 3.93 14.30 -2.87
C ARG A 83 5.20 14.80 -2.20
N LYS A 84 5.65 14.13 -1.14
CA LYS A 84 6.74 14.66 -0.28
C LYS A 84 7.93 13.71 -0.19
N ASN A 85 7.89 12.55 -0.86
CA ASN A 85 8.92 11.50 -0.74
C ASN A 85 9.26 11.18 0.73
N ASP A 86 8.20 11.18 1.59
CA ASP A 86 8.38 11.00 3.03
C ASP A 86 8.63 9.53 3.39
N LEU A 87 9.79 9.27 4.00
CA LEU A 87 10.22 7.95 4.41
C LEU A 87 9.28 7.34 5.47
N VAL A 88 8.84 8.11 6.47
CA VAL A 88 7.96 7.61 7.52
C VAL A 88 6.65 7.13 6.91
N SER A 89 6.05 7.94 6.04
CA SER A 89 4.85 7.57 5.29
C SER A 89 5.06 6.31 4.45
N SER A 90 6.25 6.11 3.86
CA SER A 90 6.56 4.91 3.08
C SER A 90 6.59 3.64 3.93
N TYR A 91 7.06 3.70 5.17
CA TYR A 91 6.97 2.58 6.11
C TYR A 91 5.52 2.28 6.47
N ILE A 92 4.70 3.30 6.76
CA ILE A 92 3.29 3.11 7.14
C ILE A 92 2.51 2.40 6.02
N ILE A 93 2.60 2.89 4.77
CA ILE A 93 1.87 2.27 3.65
C ILE A 93 2.43 0.90 3.26
N SER A 94 3.67 0.59 3.59
CA SER A 94 4.29 -0.70 3.28
C SER A 94 3.97 -1.77 4.32
N VAL A 95 3.89 -1.39 5.60
CA VAL A 95 3.58 -2.30 6.71
C VAL A 95 2.08 -2.53 6.86
N GLY A 96 1.26 -1.51 6.56
CA GLY A 96 -0.19 -1.58 6.73
C GLY A 96 -0.85 -2.81 6.09
N PRO A 97 -0.65 -3.09 4.79
CA PRO A 97 -1.22 -4.28 4.15
C PRO A 97 -0.79 -5.58 4.81
N SER A 98 0.47 -5.68 5.26
CA SER A 98 1.00 -6.88 5.92
C SER A 98 0.32 -7.15 7.26
N ILE A 99 0.03 -6.11 8.04
CA ILE A 99 -0.70 -6.23 9.31
C ILE A 99 -2.11 -6.76 9.06
N ILE A 100 -2.84 -6.19 8.08
CA ILE A 100 -4.20 -6.63 7.76
C ILE A 100 -4.22 -8.08 7.31
N ILE A 101 -3.31 -8.46 6.41
CA ILE A 101 -3.23 -9.84 5.93
C ILE A 101 -2.94 -10.79 7.09
N THR A 102 -2.07 -10.41 8.04
CA THR A 102 -1.77 -11.22 9.23
C THR A 102 -2.99 -11.41 10.12
N ILE A 103 -3.77 -10.34 10.37
CA ILE A 103 -5.00 -10.42 11.16
C ILE A 103 -6.03 -11.29 10.46
N SER A 104 -6.26 -11.09 9.16
CA SER A 104 -7.20 -11.88 8.37
C SER A 104 -6.79 -13.37 8.30
N PHE A 105 -5.49 -13.66 8.24
CA PHE A 105 -4.97 -15.02 8.31
C PHE A 105 -5.27 -15.66 9.68
N TYR A 106 -5.06 -14.93 10.76
CA TYR A 106 -5.34 -15.40 12.12
C TYR A 106 -6.84 -15.69 12.32
N GLU A 107 -7.72 -14.79 11.86
CA GLU A 107 -9.17 -14.99 11.88
C GLU A 107 -9.59 -16.21 11.07
N ALA A 108 -9.01 -16.41 9.88
CA ALA A 108 -9.27 -17.58 9.04
C ALA A 108 -8.81 -18.89 9.70
N LEU A 109 -7.70 -18.88 10.44
CA LEU A 109 -7.23 -20.04 11.22
C LEU A 109 -8.23 -20.40 12.34
N ILE A 110 -8.71 -19.41 13.10
CA ILE A 110 -9.69 -19.65 14.18
C ILE A 110 -11.01 -20.19 13.60
N ALA A 111 -11.42 -19.68 12.44
CA ALA A 111 -12.63 -20.13 11.77
C ALA A 111 -12.50 -21.52 11.10
N ASN A 112 -11.36 -22.23 11.27
CA ASN A 112 -11.07 -23.50 10.60
C ASN A 112 -11.26 -23.43 9.08
N ALA A 113 -10.80 -22.35 8.46
CA ALA A 113 -10.89 -22.17 7.02
C ALA A 113 -10.14 -23.28 6.27
N SER A 114 -10.59 -23.57 5.05
CA SER A 114 -9.93 -24.55 4.19
C SER A 114 -8.50 -24.12 3.80
N ILE A 115 -7.68 -25.06 3.36
CA ILE A 115 -6.27 -24.81 3.00
C ILE A 115 -6.14 -23.73 1.91
N LEU A 116 -7.09 -23.65 0.98
CA LEU A 116 -7.01 -22.72 -0.15
C LEU A 116 -6.99 -21.24 0.27
N PRO A 117 -7.93 -20.71 1.09
CA PRO A 117 -7.85 -19.34 1.61
C PRO A 117 -6.55 -19.08 2.39
N LEU A 118 -6.10 -19.99 3.22
CA LEU A 118 -4.86 -19.84 3.99
C LEU A 118 -3.64 -19.70 3.07
N THR A 119 -3.55 -20.49 2.02
CA THR A 119 -2.49 -20.39 1.01
C THR A 119 -2.51 -19.03 0.31
N ILE A 120 -3.70 -18.52 -0.05
CA ILE A 120 -3.86 -17.20 -0.67
C ILE A 120 -3.34 -16.10 0.27
N PHE A 121 -3.68 -16.14 1.55
CA PHE A 121 -3.18 -15.15 2.52
C PHE A 121 -1.66 -15.18 2.65
N VAL A 122 -1.03 -16.36 2.67
CA VAL A 122 0.44 -16.48 2.71
C VAL A 122 1.07 -15.86 1.45
N CYS A 123 0.53 -16.14 0.27
CA CYS A 123 1.02 -15.56 -0.98
C CYS A 123 0.88 -14.03 -0.98
N LEU A 124 -0.27 -13.50 -0.56
CA LEU A 124 -0.51 -12.05 -0.47
C LEU A 124 0.42 -11.40 0.56
N PHE A 125 0.71 -12.05 1.68
CA PHE A 125 1.65 -11.57 2.68
C PHE A 125 3.06 -11.42 2.13
N ILE A 126 3.57 -12.46 1.44
CA ILE A 126 4.90 -12.42 0.81
C ILE A 126 4.98 -11.31 -0.24
N LEU A 127 3.96 -11.16 -1.09
CA LEU A 127 3.89 -10.11 -2.10
C LEU A 127 3.85 -8.72 -1.47
N SER A 128 3.07 -8.55 -0.42
CA SER A 128 2.95 -7.29 0.32
C SER A 128 4.29 -6.85 0.91
N ILE A 129 5.01 -7.75 1.60
CA ILE A 129 6.34 -7.46 2.15
C ILE A 129 7.33 -7.12 1.03
N LYS A 130 7.39 -7.93 -0.03
CA LYS A 130 8.32 -7.73 -1.14
C LYS A 130 8.09 -6.38 -1.82
N TYR A 131 6.84 -6.05 -2.07
CA TYR A 131 6.50 -4.80 -2.75
C TYR A 131 6.63 -3.58 -1.83
N GLY A 132 6.23 -3.69 -0.57
CA GLY A 132 6.44 -2.65 0.44
C GLY A 132 7.92 -2.30 0.62
N TRP A 133 8.80 -3.31 0.68
CA TRP A 133 10.23 -3.09 0.72
C TRP A 133 10.77 -2.35 -0.51
N ARG A 134 10.21 -2.64 -1.69
CA ARG A 134 10.53 -1.93 -2.92
C ARG A 134 10.13 -0.46 -2.85
N VAL A 135 8.95 -0.15 -2.35
CA VAL A 135 8.45 1.23 -2.19
C VAL A 135 9.36 2.03 -1.27
N ILE A 136 9.77 1.47 -0.13
CA ILE A 136 10.73 2.12 0.79
C ILE A 136 12.05 2.44 0.08
N LYS A 137 12.57 1.51 -0.74
CA LYS A 137 13.80 1.74 -1.52
C LYS A 137 13.63 2.84 -2.57
N ILE A 138 12.49 2.91 -3.24
CA ILE A 138 12.21 3.96 -4.24
C ILE A 138 12.18 5.33 -3.56
N VAL A 139 11.45 5.48 -2.45
CA VAL A 139 11.37 6.74 -1.71
C VAL A 139 12.74 7.15 -1.16
N GLY A 140 13.50 6.20 -0.61
CA GLY A 140 14.86 6.47 -0.12
C GLY A 140 15.80 6.93 -1.23
N TRP A 141 15.70 6.34 -2.42
CA TRP A 141 16.49 6.74 -3.58
C TRP A 141 16.11 8.14 -4.11
N GLN A 142 14.81 8.44 -4.18
CA GLN A 142 14.34 9.76 -4.59
C GLN A 142 14.82 10.84 -3.62
N LYS A 143 14.68 10.61 -2.33
CA LYS A 143 15.14 11.55 -1.30
C LYS A 143 16.66 11.78 -1.37
N TYR A 144 17.44 10.72 -1.56
CA TYR A 144 18.90 10.84 -1.72
C TYR A 144 19.28 11.71 -2.92
N ASN A 145 18.58 11.60 -4.04
CA ASN A 145 18.84 12.43 -5.23
C ASN A 145 18.45 13.89 -5.01
N GLU A 146 17.29 14.15 -4.37
CA GLU A 146 16.86 15.51 -4.01
C GLU A 146 17.90 16.21 -3.12
N ASP A 147 18.43 15.52 -2.12
CA ASP A 147 19.42 16.06 -1.19
C ASP A 147 20.77 16.37 -1.90
N ASN A 148 21.12 15.63 -2.96
CA ASN A 148 22.36 15.84 -3.71
C ASN A 148 22.24 16.84 -4.87
N GLU A 149 21.04 17.16 -5.35
CA GLU A 149 20.83 18.21 -6.36
C GLU A 149 20.82 19.62 -5.75
N ILE A 150 20.66 19.74 -4.42
CA ILE A 150 20.61 21.00 -3.69
C ILE A 150 22.03 21.45 -3.22
N ASN A 151 23.04 20.56 -3.20
CA ASN A 151 24.42 20.83 -2.83
C ASN A 151 25.33 20.93 -4.06
#